data_faf49d925d137851e82644068cc380cd
#
_entry.id   faf49d925d137851e82644068cc380cd
#
_cell.length_a   1.000
_cell.length_b   1.000
_cell.length_c   1.000
_cell.angle_alpha   90.00
_cell.angle_beta   90.00
_cell.angle_gamma   90.00
#
_symmetry.space_group_name_H-M   'P 1'
#
loop_
_entity.id
_entity.type
_entity.pdbx_description
1 polymer ?
#
loop_
_entity_poly.entity_id
_entity_poly.type
_entity_poly.pdbx_seq_one_letter_code
_entity_poly.pdbx_strand_id
1 'polypeptide(L)' 'MTLADLARGETAILDKIDTNDPGVIRLMVLGMVEDITVRMENIAIGGDPLEVGFFGSSVSLRKEQARHFKVTRIAPSD' A
#
# COMPACT_ATOMS: atom_id res chain seq x y z
N MET A 1 -0.80 -9.42 -7.68
CA MET A 1 0.00 -8.92 -6.54
C MET A 1 -0.78 -7.86 -5.79
N THR A 2 -0.70 -7.87 -4.49
CA THR A 2 -1.34 -6.86 -3.65
C THR A 2 -0.28 -6.08 -2.89
N LEU A 3 -0.71 -4.98 -2.27
CA LEU A 3 0.16 -4.14 -1.45
C LEU A 3 0.86 -4.95 -0.34
N ALA A 4 0.20 -6.00 0.17
CA ALA A 4 0.76 -6.87 1.19
C ALA A 4 1.97 -7.68 0.70
N ASP A 5 2.18 -7.77 -0.60
CA ASP A 5 3.28 -8.54 -1.19
C ASP A 5 4.54 -7.71 -1.39
N LEU A 6 4.48 -6.40 -1.21
CA LEU A 6 5.66 -5.54 -1.40
C LEU A 6 6.67 -5.75 -0.28
N ALA A 7 7.93 -5.79 -0.66
CA ALA A 7 9.03 -5.78 0.30
C ALA A 7 9.36 -4.34 0.68
N ARG A 8 9.99 -4.17 1.83
CA ARG A 8 10.44 -2.87 2.29
C ARG A 8 11.33 -2.20 1.23
N GLY A 9 11.03 -0.94 0.94
CA GLY A 9 11.75 -0.15 -0.06
C GLY A 9 11.20 -0.26 -1.47
N GLU A 10 10.32 -1.21 -1.73
CA GLU A 10 9.73 -1.34 -3.06
C GLU A 10 8.63 -0.32 -3.29
N THR A 11 8.48 0.08 -4.55
CA THR A 11 7.43 1.01 -4.99
C THR A 11 6.49 0.30 -5.95
N ALA A 12 5.26 0.77 -5.99
CA ALA A 12 4.24 0.21 -6.86
C ALA A 12 3.17 1.25 -7.15
N ILE A 13 2.40 1.01 -8.20
CA ILE A 13 1.24 1.82 -8.52
C ILE A 13 0.00 1.08 -8.04
N LEU A 14 -0.92 1.79 -7.39
CA LEU A 14 -2.21 1.21 -7.00
C LEU A 14 -3.06 1.04 -8.25
N ASP A 15 -3.40 -0.21 -8.60
CA ASP A 15 -4.14 -0.52 -9.81
C ASP A 15 -5.64 -0.56 -9.57
N LYS A 16 -6.05 -1.34 -8.59
CA LYS A 16 -7.46 -1.57 -8.30
C LYS A 16 -7.65 -1.77 -6.81
N ILE A 17 -8.73 -1.23 -6.28
CA ILE A 17 -9.00 -1.26 -4.85
C ILE A 17 -10.34 -1.95 -4.61
N ASP A 18 -10.33 -2.97 -3.75
CA ASP A 18 -11.54 -3.63 -3.31
C ASP A 18 -12.11 -2.84 -2.13
N THR A 19 -13.25 -2.22 -2.34
CA THR A 19 -13.85 -1.29 -1.38
C THR A 19 -14.85 -1.94 -0.43
N ASN A 20 -14.85 -3.26 -0.32
CA ASN A 20 -15.80 -3.96 0.56
C ASN A 20 -15.47 -3.82 2.04
N ASP A 21 -14.26 -3.40 2.39
CA ASP A 21 -13.82 -3.23 3.77
C ASP A 21 -13.89 -1.75 4.16
N PRO A 22 -14.62 -1.37 5.23
CA PRO A 22 -14.70 0.03 5.66
C PRO A 22 -13.34 0.64 5.99
N GLY A 23 -12.39 -0.16 6.48
CA GLY A 23 -11.03 0.30 6.75
C GLY A 23 -10.30 0.73 5.49
N VAL A 24 -10.60 0.09 4.36
CA VAL A 24 -10.03 0.45 3.06
C VAL A 24 -10.58 1.80 2.61
N ILE A 25 -11.88 2.03 2.79
CA ILE A 25 -12.49 3.31 2.44
C ILE A 25 -11.81 4.45 3.20
N ARG A 26 -11.52 4.25 4.47
CA ARG A 26 -10.82 5.26 5.27
C ARG A 26 -9.44 5.58 4.69
N LEU A 27 -8.70 4.56 4.25
CA LEU A 27 -7.40 4.76 3.63
C LEU A 27 -7.51 5.54 2.32
N MET A 28 -8.57 5.31 1.54
CA MET A 28 -8.82 6.06 0.31
C MET A 28 -9.08 7.53 0.60
N VAL A 29 -9.80 7.83 1.67
CA VAL A 29 -10.04 9.22 2.10
C VAL A 29 -8.72 9.92 2.44
N LEU A 30 -7.76 9.17 2.97
CA LEU A 30 -6.43 9.71 3.29
C LEU A 30 -5.55 9.91 2.04
N GLY A 31 -5.98 9.41 0.89
CA GLY A 31 -5.26 9.61 -0.36
C GLY A 31 -4.82 8.34 -1.07
N MET A 32 -5.05 7.16 -0.51
CA MET A 32 -4.68 5.90 -1.16
C MET A 32 -5.73 5.52 -2.19
N VAL A 33 -5.62 6.12 -3.37
CA VAL A 33 -6.56 5.94 -4.47
C VAL A 33 -5.87 5.31 -5.68
N GLU A 34 -6.65 4.91 -6.67
CA GLU A 34 -6.11 4.29 -7.88
C GLU A 34 -5.16 5.24 -8.60
N ASP A 35 -4.17 4.66 -9.25
CA ASP A 35 -3.16 5.32 -10.09
C ASP A 35 -2.07 6.10 -9.35
N ILE A 36 -2.06 6.12 -8.03
CA ILE A 36 -0.96 6.76 -7.31
C ILE A 36 0.20 5.78 -7.10
N THR A 37 1.39 6.32 -6.96
CA THR A 37 2.59 5.57 -6.60
C THR A 37 2.71 5.52 -5.10
N VAL A 38 2.94 4.33 -4.57
CA VAL A 38 3.17 4.12 -3.14
C VAL A 38 4.50 3.41 -2.93
N ARG A 39 5.05 3.57 -1.74
CA ARG A 39 6.29 2.91 -1.36
C ARG A 39 6.09 2.19 -0.03
N MET A 40 6.58 0.95 0.06
CA MET A 40 6.59 0.23 1.34
C MET A 40 7.72 0.79 2.18
N GLU A 41 7.38 1.64 3.16
CA GLU A 41 8.37 2.31 4.00
C GLU A 41 8.90 1.40 5.11
N ASN A 42 8.01 0.65 5.74
CA ASN A 42 8.39 -0.21 6.84
C ASN A 42 7.41 -1.35 7.00
N ILE A 43 7.91 -2.46 7.53
CA ILE A 43 7.11 -3.63 7.87
C ILE A 43 7.47 -3.97 9.31
N ALA A 44 6.50 -3.95 10.21
CA ALA A 44 6.75 -4.25 11.61
C ALA A 44 7.21 -5.70 11.79
N ILE A 45 7.87 -5.95 12.90
CA ILE A 45 8.30 -7.31 13.28
C ILE A 45 7.05 -8.20 13.30
N GLY A 46 7.13 -9.34 12.63
CA GLY A 46 5.99 -10.25 12.50
C GLY A 46 5.13 -9.94 11.26
N GLY A 47 5.46 -8.90 10.51
CA GLY A 47 4.80 -8.60 9.24
C GLY A 47 3.59 -7.67 9.33
N ASP A 48 3.28 -7.14 10.52
CA ASP A 48 2.07 -6.33 10.72
C ASP A 48 2.28 -5.37 11.89
N PRO A 49 1.92 -4.07 11.79
CA PRO A 49 1.36 -3.41 10.62
C PRO A 49 2.40 -3.03 9.57
N LEU A 50 1.90 -2.58 8.43
CA LEU A 50 2.73 -2.03 7.36
C LEU A 50 2.67 -0.50 7.41
N GLU A 51 3.76 0.14 7.00
CA GLU A 51 3.78 1.59 6.82
C GLU A 51 4.04 1.90 5.36
N VAL A 52 3.13 2.63 4.73
CA VAL A 52 3.17 2.92 3.30
C VAL A 52 3.24 4.42 3.09
N GLY A 53 4.18 4.85 2.26
CA GLY A 53 4.38 6.27 1.94
C GLY A 53 3.81 6.64 0.59
N PHE A 54 3.23 7.84 0.50
CA PHE A 54 2.75 8.44 -0.74
C PHE A 54 2.62 9.96 -0.56
N PHE A 55 2.97 10.69 -1.61
CA PHE A 55 2.89 12.16 -1.62
C PHE A 55 3.58 12.84 -0.42
N GLY A 56 4.70 12.29 0.04
CA GLY A 56 5.42 12.84 1.18
C GLY A 56 4.79 12.55 2.54
N SER A 57 3.69 11.81 2.57
CA SER A 57 3.03 11.37 3.80
C SER A 57 3.19 9.86 3.96
N SER A 58 2.82 9.34 5.12
CA SER A 58 2.77 7.90 5.32
C SER A 58 1.58 7.51 6.17
N VAL A 59 1.10 6.30 5.99
CA VAL A 59 0.01 5.75 6.78
C VAL A 59 0.37 4.35 7.25
N SER A 60 -0.13 4.00 8.42
CA SER A 60 -0.05 2.63 8.93
C SER A 60 -1.33 1.90 8.59
N LEU A 61 -1.21 0.67 8.11
CA LEU A 61 -2.37 -0.16 7.84
C LEU A 61 -2.06 -1.60 8.16
N ARG A 62 -3.10 -2.37 8.40
CA ARG A 62 -2.96 -3.79 8.65
C ARG A 62 -2.69 -4.52 7.35
N LYS A 63 -1.94 -5.61 7.44
CA LYS A 63 -1.66 -6.46 6.29
C LYS A 63 -2.93 -6.95 5.63
N GLU A 64 -3.96 -7.26 6.41
CA GLU A 64 -5.26 -7.66 5.90
C GLU A 64 -5.87 -6.59 5.01
N GLN A 65 -5.78 -5.32 5.42
CA GLN A 65 -6.27 -4.20 4.61
C GLN A 65 -5.45 -4.04 3.34
N ALA A 66 -4.14 -4.26 3.42
CA ALA A 66 -3.24 -4.15 2.27
C ALA A 66 -3.61 -5.13 1.16
N ARG A 67 -4.19 -6.27 1.50
CA ARG A 67 -4.61 -7.27 0.52
C ARG A 67 -5.74 -6.81 -0.39
N HIS A 68 -6.45 -5.75 -0.01
CA HIS A 68 -7.52 -5.18 -0.82
C HIS A 68 -7.03 -4.20 -1.88
N PHE A 69 -5.74 -3.90 -1.90
CA PHE A 69 -5.13 -2.99 -2.87
C PHE A 69 -4.29 -3.80 -3.84
N LYS A 70 -4.77 -3.95 -5.07
CA LYS A 70 -3.97 -4.56 -6.13
C LYS A 70 -2.97 -3.55 -6.64
N VAL A 71 -1.75 -4.00 -6.86
CA VAL A 71 -0.64 -3.13 -7.26
C VAL A 71 0.14 -3.72 -8.42
N THR A 72 0.80 -2.85 -9.16
CA THR A 72 1.84 -3.22 -10.12
C THR A 72 3.15 -2.67 -9.60
N ARG A 73 4.09 -3.55 -9.30
CA ARG A 73 5.40 -3.15 -8.79
C ARG A 73 6.17 -2.41 -9.88
N ILE A 74 6.77 -1.29 -9.48
CA ILE A 74 7.64 -0.52 -10.37
C ILE A 74 9.05 -1.10 -10.24
N ALA A 75 9.60 -1.56 -11.37
CA ALA A 75 10.95 -2.08 -11.37
C ALA A 75 11.92 -0.94 -11.04
N PRO A 76 12.95 -1.21 -10.20
CA PRO A 76 13.94 -0.18 -9.91
C PRO A 76 14.69 0.24 -11.18
N SER A 77 14.97 1.53 -11.29
CA SER A 77 15.80 2.04 -12.36
C SER A 77 17.25 1.67 -12.10
N ASP A 78 17.91 1.24 -13.11
CA ASP A 78 19.35 0.97 -13.04
C ASP A 78 20.15 2.22 -13.38
#